data_df2a4913d3833edf1739b8fcea82f9ec
#
_entry.id   df2a4913d3833edf1739b8fcea82f9ec
#
_cell.length_a   1.000
_cell.length_b   1.000
_cell.length_c   1.000
_cell.angle_alpha   90.00
_cell.angle_beta   90.00
_cell.angle_gamma   90.00
#
_symmetry.space_group_name_H-M   'P 1'
#
loop_
_entity.id
_entity.type
_entity.pdbx_description
1 polymer ?
#
loop_
_entity_poly.entity_id
_entity_poly.type
_entity_poly.pdbx_seq_one_letter_code
_entity_poly.pdbx_strand_id
1 'polypeptide(L)'
;MAYPGESVDEEMDLSIFAGKTLLITGGTGTFGNAVVDTAAKVGFGEIRIFSRDEKKQDDMRGRLKNAAVKFYIGDVRNYDSVHQAMHGVDFVFHAAALKQVPSCEFFPVEAVLTNTFGAENVMKAALAFGVKKVIVLSTDKAVYPVNAMGMSKALMEKCMVAKARMFGETSTIFCGTRYGNVMASRGSVIPLFLNQILAGDPLTVTDPNMTRFMMTIEGAVDLVLYAFSHGAPGDIFVQKAPSATIGTLAQGLLRLLNAENEVRVIGTRHGEKLYETLLNREEMAQAEDLGDYYRVPVDARDLNYSSFFSKGRTEVSKAIDYNSHNTELLDVEAMMNLLLKLQCVQDVMKGKAVLA
;
A
#
# COMPACT_ATOMS: atom_id res chain seq x y z
N MET A 1 -16.34 23.42 20.55
CA MET A 1 -16.76 22.31 21.41
C MET A 1 -15.98 21.10 20.93
N ALA A 2 -15.00 20.67 21.70
CA ALA A 2 -14.17 19.51 21.39
C ALA A 2 -14.97 18.25 21.73
N TYR A 3 -15.07 17.33 20.79
CA TYR A 3 -15.54 15.97 21.07
C TYR A 3 -14.38 15.20 21.69
N PRO A 4 -14.58 14.52 22.82
CA PRO A 4 -13.55 13.64 23.37
C PRO A 4 -13.53 12.38 22.47
N GLY A 5 -12.51 12.25 21.63
CA GLY A 5 -12.14 10.99 21.02
C GLY A 5 -11.55 10.11 22.12
N GLU A 6 -12.27 9.10 22.56
CA GLU A 6 -11.64 7.95 23.18
C GLU A 6 -10.73 7.32 22.14
N SER A 7 -9.42 7.41 22.35
CA SER A 7 -8.44 6.63 21.59
C SER A 7 -8.73 5.16 21.92
N VAL A 8 -9.31 4.45 20.98
CA VAL A 8 -9.40 2.99 21.04
C VAL A 8 -8.00 2.49 20.67
N ASP A 9 -7.07 2.53 21.61
CA ASP A 9 -5.86 1.72 21.59
C ASP A 9 -6.29 0.25 21.82
N GLU A 10 -6.98 -0.34 20.84
CA GLU A 10 -7.13 -1.79 20.80
C GLU A 10 -5.77 -2.37 20.43
N GLU A 11 -5.09 -2.85 21.46
CA GLU A 11 -3.80 -3.52 21.35
C GLU A 11 -3.97 -4.70 20.36
N MET A 12 -3.17 -4.72 19.31
CA MET A 12 -3.24 -5.73 18.23
C MET A 12 -2.97 -7.11 18.83
N ASP A 13 -3.96 -8.00 18.85
CA ASP A 13 -3.76 -9.40 19.27
C ASP A 13 -2.96 -10.18 18.21
N LEU A 14 -1.66 -10.20 18.37
CA LEU A 14 -0.74 -10.94 17.51
C LEU A 14 -0.79 -12.47 17.73
N SER A 15 -1.45 -12.95 18.78
CA SER A 15 -1.55 -14.38 19.10
C SER A 15 -2.32 -15.16 18.04
N ILE A 16 -3.21 -14.49 17.29
CA ILE A 16 -3.98 -15.09 16.18
C ILE A 16 -3.08 -15.64 15.06
N PHE A 17 -1.83 -15.18 14.97
CA PHE A 17 -0.88 -15.59 13.94
C PHE A 17 0.02 -16.77 14.37
N ALA A 18 0.05 -17.10 15.67
CA ALA A 18 0.95 -18.11 16.22
C ALA A 18 0.74 -19.46 15.53
N GLY A 19 1.81 -20.02 14.96
CA GLY A 19 1.81 -21.30 14.26
C GLY A 19 1.04 -21.35 12.94
N LYS A 20 0.50 -20.20 12.45
CA LYS A 20 -0.27 -20.11 11.20
C LYS A 20 0.63 -19.97 9.98
N THR A 21 0.06 -20.26 8.80
CA THR A 21 0.73 -20.11 7.51
C THR A 21 0.27 -18.84 6.82
N LEU A 22 1.23 -17.94 6.51
CA LEU A 22 1.02 -16.72 5.74
C LEU A 22 1.57 -16.90 4.32
N LEU A 23 0.76 -16.64 3.29
CA LEU A 23 1.22 -16.51 1.90
C LEU A 23 1.36 -15.03 1.54
N ILE A 24 2.53 -14.63 1.03
CA ILE A 24 2.80 -13.27 0.55
C ILE A 24 3.08 -13.32 -0.95
N THR A 25 2.16 -12.84 -1.76
CA THR A 25 2.42 -12.68 -3.20
C THR A 25 3.16 -11.36 -3.43
N GLY A 26 4.15 -11.37 -4.31
CA GLY A 26 5.03 -10.22 -4.49
C GLY A 26 5.98 -9.98 -3.32
N GLY A 27 6.21 -10.99 -2.48
CA GLY A 27 7.02 -10.91 -1.26
C GLY A 27 8.46 -10.46 -1.46
N THR A 28 9.01 -10.58 -2.68
CA THR A 28 10.38 -10.10 -3.02
C THR A 28 10.46 -8.60 -3.35
N GLY A 29 9.32 -7.89 -3.39
CA GLY A 29 9.27 -6.44 -3.54
C GLY A 29 9.64 -5.71 -2.24
N THR A 30 9.86 -4.39 -2.28
CA THR A 30 10.21 -3.57 -1.09
C THR A 30 9.22 -3.78 0.06
N PHE A 31 7.93 -3.64 -0.24
CA PHE A 31 6.87 -3.81 0.76
C PHE A 31 6.78 -5.27 1.25
N GLY A 32 6.82 -6.24 0.32
CA GLY A 32 6.77 -7.65 0.66
C GLY A 32 7.93 -8.07 1.59
N ASN A 33 9.14 -7.56 1.37
CA ASN A 33 10.28 -7.78 2.27
C ASN A 33 9.99 -7.29 3.70
N ALA A 34 9.46 -6.08 3.85
CA ALA A 34 9.14 -5.54 5.17
C ALA A 34 8.08 -6.36 5.90
N VAL A 35 7.04 -6.81 5.17
CA VAL A 35 6.02 -7.71 5.75
C VAL A 35 6.63 -9.04 6.17
N VAL A 36 7.54 -9.62 5.36
CA VAL A 36 8.24 -10.86 5.72
C VAL A 36 9.09 -10.69 6.98
N ASP A 37 9.86 -9.60 7.07
CA ASP A 37 10.74 -9.32 8.21
C ASP A 37 9.92 -9.14 9.52
N THR A 38 8.74 -8.54 9.42
CA THR A 38 7.82 -8.40 10.57
C THR A 38 7.11 -9.72 10.88
N ALA A 39 6.56 -10.41 9.88
CA ALA A 39 5.89 -11.70 10.05
C ALA A 39 6.79 -12.77 10.69
N ALA A 40 8.09 -12.74 10.37
CA ALA A 40 9.08 -13.62 11.00
C ALA A 40 9.24 -13.39 12.51
N LYS A 41 8.89 -12.20 13.02
CA LYS A 41 8.95 -11.85 14.45
C LYS A 41 7.62 -12.08 15.18
N VAL A 42 6.51 -12.05 14.45
CA VAL A 42 5.14 -12.15 14.99
C VAL A 42 4.77 -13.58 15.39
N GLY A 43 5.49 -14.60 14.88
CA GLY A 43 5.31 -16.00 15.30
C GLY A 43 4.53 -16.86 14.32
N PHE A 44 4.43 -16.47 13.05
CA PHE A 44 3.93 -17.38 12.01
C PHE A 44 4.77 -18.66 11.96
N GLY A 45 4.09 -19.83 11.84
CA GLY A 45 4.75 -21.12 11.71
C GLY A 45 5.39 -21.34 10.33
N GLU A 46 4.77 -20.78 9.29
CA GLU A 46 5.29 -20.79 7.92
C GLU A 46 4.96 -19.48 7.20
N ILE A 47 5.93 -18.96 6.46
CA ILE A 47 5.77 -17.75 5.61
C ILE A 47 6.15 -18.15 4.18
N ARG A 48 5.18 -18.15 3.28
CA ARG A 48 5.36 -18.48 1.86
C ARG A 48 5.55 -17.23 1.04
N ILE A 49 6.68 -17.13 0.34
CA ILE A 49 7.00 -16.06 -0.60
C ILE A 49 6.65 -16.54 -1.99
N PHE A 50 5.64 -15.94 -2.62
CA PHE A 50 5.21 -16.28 -3.96
C PHE A 50 5.59 -15.14 -4.93
N SER A 51 6.49 -15.39 -5.86
CA SER A 51 6.90 -14.41 -6.87
C SER A 51 7.49 -15.08 -8.12
N ARG A 52 7.59 -14.32 -9.21
CA ARG A 52 8.16 -14.78 -10.48
C ARG A 52 9.69 -14.73 -10.51
N ASP A 53 10.29 -13.90 -9.67
CA ASP A 53 11.70 -13.53 -9.73
C ASP A 53 12.53 -14.48 -8.85
N GLU A 54 13.11 -15.51 -9.48
CA GLU A 54 13.94 -16.52 -8.83
C GLU A 54 15.17 -15.88 -8.18
N LYS A 55 15.82 -14.92 -8.87
CA LYS A 55 17.02 -14.29 -8.33
C LYS A 55 16.73 -13.54 -7.03
N LYS A 56 15.67 -12.75 -6.99
CA LYS A 56 15.28 -12.05 -5.76
C LYS A 56 14.88 -13.00 -4.65
N GLN A 57 14.29 -14.15 -4.97
CA GLN A 57 14.01 -15.19 -3.98
C GLN A 57 15.29 -15.77 -3.41
N ASP A 58 16.29 -16.02 -4.25
CA ASP A 58 17.59 -16.54 -3.81
C ASP A 58 18.35 -15.54 -2.94
N ASP A 59 18.43 -14.27 -3.37
CA ASP A 59 18.99 -13.18 -2.57
C ASP A 59 18.31 -13.07 -1.20
N MET A 60 16.96 -13.17 -1.16
CA MET A 60 16.18 -13.12 0.07
C MET A 60 16.44 -14.34 0.97
N ARG A 61 16.54 -15.54 0.39
CA ARG A 61 16.89 -16.77 1.11
C ARG A 61 18.25 -16.66 1.79
N GLY A 62 19.24 -16.14 1.05
CA GLY A 62 20.60 -15.89 1.57
C GLY A 62 20.63 -14.88 2.72
N ARG A 63 19.77 -13.84 2.65
CA ARG A 63 19.63 -12.80 3.69
C ARG A 63 18.93 -13.30 4.95
N LEU A 64 17.77 -13.94 4.78
CA LEU A 64 16.91 -14.29 5.93
C LEU A 64 17.41 -15.49 6.72
N LYS A 65 17.92 -16.53 6.06
CA LYS A 65 18.37 -17.80 6.67
C LYS A 65 17.38 -18.34 7.71
N ASN A 66 16.07 -18.18 7.45
CA ASN A 66 14.98 -18.57 8.35
C ASN A 66 14.24 -19.79 7.80
N ALA A 67 14.21 -20.88 8.58
CA ALA A 67 13.59 -22.16 8.16
C ALA A 67 12.06 -22.06 7.99
N ALA A 68 11.40 -21.10 8.66
CA ALA A 68 9.96 -20.89 8.52
C ALA A 68 9.60 -20.22 7.17
N VAL A 69 10.55 -19.59 6.48
CA VAL A 69 10.32 -18.94 5.18
C VAL A 69 10.49 -19.91 4.05
N LYS A 70 9.45 -20.10 3.24
CA LYS A 70 9.43 -20.96 2.05
C LYS A 70 9.23 -20.14 0.79
N PHE A 71 9.88 -20.56 -0.28
CA PHE A 71 9.90 -19.83 -1.55
C PHE A 71 9.18 -20.62 -2.64
N TYR A 72 8.20 -19.97 -3.27
CA TYR A 72 7.39 -20.54 -4.35
C TYR A 72 7.55 -19.67 -5.59
N ILE A 73 8.07 -20.25 -6.67
CA ILE A 73 8.15 -19.58 -7.97
C ILE A 73 6.78 -19.71 -8.65
N GLY A 74 6.19 -18.59 -9.04
CA GLY A 74 4.91 -18.59 -9.73
C GLY A 74 4.43 -17.22 -10.12
N ASP A 75 3.43 -17.17 -10.98
CA ASP A 75 2.81 -15.95 -11.50
C ASP A 75 1.35 -15.88 -11.05
N VAL A 76 0.93 -14.77 -10.44
CA VAL A 76 -0.45 -14.55 -9.99
C VAL A 76 -1.46 -14.57 -11.15
N ARG A 77 -1.01 -14.33 -12.39
CA ARG A 77 -1.85 -14.44 -13.58
C ARG A 77 -2.22 -15.87 -13.94
N ASN A 78 -1.48 -16.85 -13.43
CA ASN A 78 -1.74 -18.27 -13.60
C ASN A 78 -2.42 -18.83 -12.36
N TYR A 79 -3.71 -19.19 -12.50
CA TYR A 79 -4.50 -19.71 -11.39
C TYR A 79 -3.92 -21.01 -10.79
N ASP A 80 -3.47 -21.94 -11.63
CA ASP A 80 -2.97 -23.23 -11.15
C ASP A 80 -1.70 -23.05 -10.30
N SER A 81 -0.82 -22.13 -10.68
CA SER A 81 0.36 -21.77 -9.91
C SER A 81 0.01 -21.20 -8.53
N VAL A 82 -1.00 -20.31 -8.47
CA VAL A 82 -1.51 -19.74 -7.22
C VAL A 82 -2.19 -20.83 -6.38
N HIS A 83 -3.02 -21.68 -7.01
CA HIS A 83 -3.75 -22.76 -6.36
C HIS A 83 -2.80 -23.74 -5.66
N GLN A 84 -1.69 -24.14 -6.31
CA GLN A 84 -0.69 -25.02 -5.70
C GLN A 84 -0.04 -24.40 -4.45
N ALA A 85 0.25 -23.08 -4.46
CA ALA A 85 0.86 -22.41 -3.33
C ALA A 85 -0.11 -22.18 -2.15
N MET A 86 -1.43 -22.29 -2.39
CA MET A 86 -2.48 -21.94 -1.42
C MET A 86 -2.82 -23.07 -0.43
N HIS A 87 -2.39 -24.30 -0.68
CA HIS A 87 -2.73 -25.46 0.17
C HIS A 87 -2.24 -25.26 1.62
N GLY A 88 -3.15 -25.30 2.59
CA GLY A 88 -2.82 -25.14 4.02
C GLY A 88 -2.45 -23.71 4.45
N VAL A 89 -2.79 -22.71 3.66
CA VAL A 89 -2.59 -21.29 4.00
C VAL A 89 -3.74 -20.81 4.89
N ASP A 90 -3.41 -20.12 5.99
CA ASP A 90 -4.39 -19.46 6.86
C ASP A 90 -4.64 -18.00 6.46
N PHE A 91 -3.59 -17.27 6.09
CA PHE A 91 -3.63 -15.84 5.77
C PHE A 91 -2.92 -15.53 4.46
N VAL A 92 -3.44 -14.57 3.70
CA VAL A 92 -2.83 -14.13 2.44
C VAL A 92 -2.64 -12.61 2.44
N PHE A 93 -1.42 -12.16 2.19
CA PHE A 93 -1.14 -10.78 1.82
C PHE A 93 -0.83 -10.69 0.33
N HIS A 94 -1.74 -10.09 -0.44
CA HIS A 94 -1.60 -9.95 -1.88
C HIS A 94 -0.97 -8.60 -2.24
N ALA A 95 0.35 -8.59 -2.45
CA ALA A 95 1.11 -7.39 -2.83
C ALA A 95 1.72 -7.47 -4.25
N ALA A 96 1.50 -8.57 -4.98
CA ALA A 96 1.97 -8.68 -6.36
C ALA A 96 1.23 -7.71 -7.27
N ALA A 97 1.97 -6.81 -7.91
CA ALA A 97 1.39 -5.81 -8.82
C ALA A 97 2.43 -5.24 -9.79
N LEU A 98 1.94 -4.71 -10.91
CA LEU A 98 2.65 -3.70 -11.68
C LEU A 98 2.32 -2.32 -11.09
N LYS A 99 3.35 -1.57 -10.67
CA LYS A 99 3.18 -0.30 -9.94
C LYS A 99 3.75 0.93 -10.65
N GLN A 100 4.55 0.73 -11.69
CA GLN A 100 5.17 1.83 -12.42
C GLN A 100 4.17 2.42 -13.41
N VAL A 101 3.79 3.69 -13.19
CA VAL A 101 2.80 4.36 -14.04
C VAL A 101 3.19 4.33 -15.53
N PRO A 102 4.41 4.72 -15.95
CA PRO A 102 4.77 4.67 -17.36
C PRO A 102 4.63 3.28 -17.98
N SER A 103 5.11 2.23 -17.29
CA SER A 103 4.99 0.86 -17.78
C SER A 103 3.54 0.41 -17.93
N CYS A 104 2.67 0.80 -17.00
CA CYS A 104 1.25 0.47 -17.07
C CYS A 104 0.52 1.23 -18.18
N GLU A 105 0.92 2.48 -18.46
CA GLU A 105 0.38 3.25 -19.60
C GLU A 105 0.75 2.62 -20.94
N PHE A 106 1.97 2.15 -21.11
CA PHE A 106 2.41 1.48 -22.33
C PHE A 106 1.85 0.04 -22.47
N PHE A 107 1.61 -0.63 -21.34
CA PHE A 107 1.15 -2.01 -21.29
C PHE A 107 -0.10 -2.16 -20.39
N PRO A 108 -1.22 -1.48 -20.69
CA PRO A 108 -2.38 -1.45 -19.79
C PRO A 108 -3.02 -2.83 -19.61
N VAL A 109 -2.99 -3.69 -20.61
CA VAL A 109 -3.50 -5.07 -20.52
C VAL A 109 -2.70 -5.87 -19.49
N GLU A 110 -1.36 -5.75 -19.48
CA GLU A 110 -0.51 -6.41 -18.48
C GLU A 110 -0.79 -5.90 -17.05
N ALA A 111 -1.11 -4.60 -16.91
CA ALA A 111 -1.53 -4.03 -15.62
C ALA A 111 -2.86 -4.65 -15.17
N VAL A 112 -3.86 -4.78 -16.03
CA VAL A 112 -5.15 -5.41 -15.72
C VAL A 112 -4.97 -6.91 -15.40
N LEU A 113 -4.21 -7.64 -16.22
CA LEU A 113 -3.95 -9.07 -16.00
C LEU A 113 -3.24 -9.33 -14.67
N THR A 114 -2.29 -8.47 -14.29
CA THR A 114 -1.53 -8.65 -13.04
C THR A 114 -2.30 -8.11 -11.84
N ASN A 115 -2.77 -6.85 -11.90
CA ASN A 115 -3.31 -6.16 -10.73
C ASN A 115 -4.76 -6.60 -10.44
N THR A 116 -5.57 -6.82 -11.48
CA THR A 116 -6.98 -7.17 -11.33
C THR A 116 -7.19 -8.68 -11.37
N PHE A 117 -6.84 -9.34 -12.50
CA PHE A 117 -7.06 -10.79 -12.63
C PHE A 117 -6.12 -11.61 -11.74
N GLY A 118 -4.89 -11.12 -11.50
CA GLY A 118 -3.99 -11.75 -10.53
C GLY A 118 -4.58 -11.76 -9.12
N ALA A 119 -5.17 -10.65 -8.67
CA ALA A 119 -5.89 -10.58 -7.40
C ALA A 119 -7.12 -11.50 -7.39
N GLU A 120 -7.89 -11.55 -8.49
CA GLU A 120 -9.05 -12.45 -8.64
C GLU A 120 -8.63 -13.91 -8.50
N ASN A 121 -7.52 -14.34 -9.13
CA ASN A 121 -6.98 -15.68 -9.01
C ASN A 121 -6.60 -16.01 -7.56
N VAL A 122 -5.95 -15.07 -6.86
CA VAL A 122 -5.57 -15.24 -5.45
C VAL A 122 -6.80 -15.39 -4.57
N MET A 123 -7.80 -14.52 -4.72
CA MET A 123 -9.04 -14.58 -3.95
C MET A 123 -9.84 -15.85 -4.24
N LYS A 124 -9.89 -16.29 -5.51
CA LYS A 124 -10.54 -17.54 -5.92
C LYS A 124 -9.86 -18.76 -5.32
N ALA A 125 -8.54 -18.81 -5.33
CA ALA A 125 -7.78 -19.90 -4.71
C ALA A 125 -7.96 -19.89 -3.18
N ALA A 126 -7.96 -18.71 -2.55
CA ALA A 126 -8.18 -18.57 -1.12
C ALA A 126 -9.53 -19.14 -0.67
N LEU A 127 -10.60 -18.85 -1.42
CA LEU A 127 -11.93 -19.45 -1.20
C LEU A 127 -11.90 -20.98 -1.32
N ALA A 128 -11.23 -21.52 -2.33
CA ALA A 128 -11.17 -22.96 -2.57
C ALA A 128 -10.49 -23.73 -1.43
N PHE A 129 -9.56 -23.08 -0.71
CA PHE A 129 -8.83 -23.69 0.41
C PHE A 129 -9.30 -23.23 1.80
N GLY A 130 -10.34 -22.40 1.89
CA GLY A 130 -10.86 -21.93 3.18
C GLY A 130 -9.87 -21.05 3.95
N VAL A 131 -9.10 -20.23 3.25
CA VAL A 131 -8.20 -19.24 3.85
C VAL A 131 -9.01 -18.32 4.74
N LYS A 132 -8.54 -18.03 5.94
CA LYS A 132 -9.27 -17.20 6.93
C LYS A 132 -9.44 -15.78 6.44
N LYS A 133 -8.35 -15.13 6.04
CA LYS A 133 -8.38 -13.74 5.63
C LYS A 133 -7.36 -13.44 4.52
N VAL A 134 -7.79 -12.65 3.55
CA VAL A 134 -6.97 -12.13 2.44
C VAL A 134 -6.96 -10.61 2.52
N ILE A 135 -5.77 -10.03 2.61
CA ILE A 135 -5.58 -8.58 2.50
C ILE A 135 -5.01 -8.26 1.13
N VAL A 136 -5.73 -7.44 0.35
CA VAL A 136 -5.25 -6.95 -0.94
C VAL A 136 -4.63 -5.56 -0.80
N LEU A 137 -3.42 -5.40 -1.31
CA LEU A 137 -2.71 -4.12 -1.29
C LEU A 137 -3.24 -3.19 -2.38
N SER A 138 -3.78 -2.04 -1.98
CA SER A 138 -4.20 -0.97 -2.88
C SER A 138 -3.36 0.30 -2.72
N THR A 139 -3.82 1.44 -3.23
CA THR A 139 -3.05 2.68 -3.35
C THR A 139 -3.99 3.89 -3.43
N ASP A 140 -3.49 5.06 -3.04
CA ASP A 140 -4.09 6.38 -3.29
C ASP A 140 -4.46 6.61 -4.78
N LYS A 141 -3.70 6.00 -5.69
CA LYS A 141 -3.93 6.12 -7.14
C LYS A 141 -5.16 5.37 -7.63
N ALA A 142 -5.76 4.50 -6.80
CA ALA A 142 -7.05 3.85 -7.05
C ALA A 142 -8.24 4.80 -6.82
N VAL A 143 -8.03 5.89 -6.06
CA VAL A 143 -9.05 6.91 -5.81
C VAL A 143 -8.94 7.99 -6.90
N TYR A 144 -10.05 8.26 -7.61
CA TYR A 144 -10.06 9.13 -8.79
C TYR A 144 -8.91 8.81 -9.77
N PRO A 145 -8.85 7.59 -10.32
CA PRO A 145 -7.71 7.13 -11.09
C PRO A 145 -7.59 7.89 -12.42
N VAL A 146 -6.37 8.37 -12.70
CA VAL A 146 -6.05 9.11 -13.93
C VAL A 146 -5.07 8.36 -14.84
N ASN A 147 -4.64 7.17 -14.43
CA ASN A 147 -3.69 6.35 -15.18
C ASN A 147 -4.06 4.86 -15.09
N ALA A 148 -3.55 4.05 -16.02
CA ALA A 148 -3.86 2.61 -16.14
C ALA A 148 -3.53 1.81 -14.86
N MET A 149 -2.45 2.17 -14.16
CA MET A 149 -2.10 1.53 -12.89
C MET A 149 -3.19 1.78 -11.84
N GLY A 150 -3.59 3.04 -11.64
CA GLY A 150 -4.67 3.39 -10.72
C GLY A 150 -6.01 2.76 -11.10
N MET A 151 -6.37 2.77 -12.40
CA MET A 151 -7.60 2.14 -12.91
C MET A 151 -7.62 0.63 -12.64
N SER A 152 -6.52 -0.08 -12.87
CA SER A 152 -6.42 -1.52 -12.59
C SER A 152 -6.53 -1.84 -11.09
N LYS A 153 -5.99 -0.99 -10.22
CA LYS A 153 -6.12 -1.11 -8.76
C LYS A 153 -7.52 -0.76 -8.27
N ALA A 154 -8.14 0.27 -8.82
CA ALA A 154 -9.54 0.61 -8.51
C ALA A 154 -10.49 -0.54 -8.86
N LEU A 155 -10.28 -1.17 -10.05
CA LEU A 155 -11.05 -2.33 -10.45
C LEU A 155 -10.79 -3.54 -9.53
N MET A 156 -9.55 -3.76 -9.10
CA MET A 156 -9.20 -4.79 -8.11
C MET A 156 -9.98 -4.60 -6.79
N GLU A 157 -10.06 -3.37 -6.26
CA GLU A 157 -10.85 -3.07 -5.05
C GLU A 157 -12.34 -3.42 -5.26
N LYS A 158 -12.91 -3.04 -6.42
CA LYS A 158 -14.31 -3.38 -6.73
C LYS A 158 -14.54 -4.89 -6.81
N CYS A 159 -13.61 -5.65 -7.40
CA CYS A 159 -13.67 -7.12 -7.43
C CYS A 159 -13.59 -7.71 -6.01
N MET A 160 -12.71 -7.19 -5.15
CA MET A 160 -12.59 -7.62 -3.76
C MET A 160 -13.88 -7.36 -2.99
N VAL A 161 -14.43 -6.15 -3.07
CA VAL A 161 -15.70 -5.78 -2.39
C VAL A 161 -16.86 -6.63 -2.90
N ALA A 162 -16.96 -6.85 -4.22
CA ALA A 162 -18.01 -7.70 -4.80
C ALA A 162 -17.91 -9.13 -4.28
N LYS A 163 -16.71 -9.69 -4.18
CA LYS A 163 -16.46 -11.03 -3.65
C LYS A 163 -16.80 -11.11 -2.16
N ALA A 164 -16.42 -10.10 -1.37
CA ALA A 164 -16.77 -10.03 0.04
C ALA A 164 -18.30 -10.02 0.27
N ARG A 165 -19.05 -9.27 -0.54
CA ARG A 165 -20.53 -9.27 -0.50
C ARG A 165 -21.12 -10.64 -0.86
N MET A 166 -20.57 -11.31 -1.86
CA MET A 166 -21.09 -12.59 -2.34
C MET A 166 -20.94 -13.71 -1.31
N PHE A 167 -19.85 -13.74 -0.55
CA PHE A 167 -19.51 -14.82 0.37
C PHE A 167 -19.72 -14.48 1.85
N GLY A 168 -19.75 -13.21 2.22
CA GLY A 168 -20.00 -12.75 3.60
C GLY A 168 -18.99 -13.28 4.62
N GLU A 169 -19.43 -13.39 5.87
CA GLU A 169 -18.60 -13.84 7.01
C GLU A 169 -18.46 -15.36 7.13
N THR A 170 -19.22 -16.13 6.36
CA THR A 170 -19.29 -17.59 6.48
C THR A 170 -18.11 -18.32 5.83
N SER A 171 -17.21 -17.60 5.18
CA SER A 171 -16.08 -18.14 4.46
C SER A 171 -14.82 -17.28 4.63
N THR A 172 -14.01 -17.15 3.59
CA THR A 172 -12.83 -16.31 3.57
C THR A 172 -13.18 -14.82 3.64
N ILE A 173 -12.58 -14.10 4.58
CA ILE A 173 -12.73 -12.64 4.70
C ILE A 173 -11.78 -11.95 3.71
N PHE A 174 -12.30 -11.06 2.89
CA PHE A 174 -11.54 -10.23 1.96
C PHE A 174 -11.55 -8.78 2.43
N CYS A 175 -10.37 -8.20 2.65
CA CYS A 175 -10.18 -6.79 3.02
C CYS A 175 -9.14 -6.14 2.11
N GLY A 176 -9.17 -4.83 2.04
CA GLY A 176 -8.16 -4.03 1.37
C GLY A 176 -7.40 -3.13 2.33
N THR A 177 -6.14 -2.81 1.98
CA THR A 177 -5.39 -1.73 2.61
C THR A 177 -4.98 -0.73 1.54
N ARG A 178 -5.18 0.55 1.79
CA ARG A 178 -4.88 1.62 0.84
C ARG A 178 -3.83 2.54 1.43
N TYR A 179 -2.78 2.80 0.66
CA TYR A 179 -1.62 3.58 1.08
C TYR A 179 -1.38 4.77 0.17
N GLY A 180 -0.78 5.81 0.76
CA GLY A 180 -0.10 6.86 0.03
C GLY A 180 1.28 6.43 -0.47
N ASN A 181 2.17 7.41 -0.61
CA ASN A 181 3.55 7.14 -1.01
C ASN A 181 4.35 6.56 0.18
N VAL A 182 4.78 5.31 0.05
CA VAL A 182 5.74 4.73 1.01
C VAL A 182 7.12 5.28 0.69
N MET A 183 7.68 5.99 1.68
CA MET A 183 8.97 6.68 1.56
C MET A 183 10.10 5.68 1.25
N ALA A 184 11.08 6.13 0.47
CA ALA A 184 12.25 5.36 0.07
C ALA A 184 11.95 4.01 -0.63
N SER A 185 10.72 3.79 -1.10
CA SER A 185 10.42 2.60 -1.89
C SER A 185 11.17 2.64 -3.23
N ARG A 186 11.53 1.47 -3.75
CA ARG A 186 12.28 1.34 -5.01
C ARG A 186 11.61 2.12 -6.16
N GLY A 187 12.42 2.94 -6.86
CA GLY A 187 11.97 3.80 -7.97
C GLY A 187 11.12 5.01 -7.53
N SER A 188 11.15 5.39 -6.24
CA SER A 188 10.50 6.60 -5.74
C SER A 188 11.43 7.81 -5.73
N VAL A 189 10.88 8.98 -5.41
CA VAL A 189 11.56 10.29 -5.50
C VAL A 189 12.74 10.41 -4.53
N ILE A 190 12.68 9.81 -3.33
CA ILE A 190 13.76 9.93 -2.33
C ILE A 190 15.06 9.27 -2.82
N PRO A 191 15.08 8.00 -3.25
CA PRO A 191 16.28 7.42 -3.87
C PRO A 191 16.77 8.19 -5.10
N LEU A 192 15.88 8.73 -5.92
CA LEU A 192 16.25 9.56 -7.06
C LEU A 192 17.02 10.81 -6.60
N PHE A 193 16.47 11.56 -5.64
CA PHE A 193 17.12 12.78 -5.12
C PHE A 193 18.45 12.47 -4.44
N LEU A 194 18.54 11.40 -3.65
CA LEU A 194 19.80 10.96 -3.04
C LEU A 194 20.87 10.67 -4.09
N ASN A 195 20.52 9.95 -5.17
CA ASN A 195 21.45 9.68 -6.26
C ASN A 195 21.88 10.97 -6.98
N GLN A 196 20.96 11.90 -7.24
CA GLN A 196 21.28 13.19 -7.83
C GLN A 196 22.21 14.03 -6.94
N ILE A 197 21.96 14.05 -5.63
CA ILE A 197 22.83 14.74 -4.66
C ILE A 197 24.25 14.16 -4.70
N LEU A 198 24.38 12.84 -4.62
CA LEU A 198 25.67 12.16 -4.63
C LEU A 198 26.44 12.34 -5.95
N ALA A 199 25.74 12.47 -7.07
CA ALA A 199 26.32 12.71 -8.38
C ALA A 199 26.70 14.20 -8.62
N GLY A 200 26.28 15.11 -7.76
CA GLY A 200 26.41 16.56 -7.98
C GLY A 200 25.42 17.09 -9.03
N ASP A 201 24.42 16.31 -9.43
CA ASP A 201 23.42 16.68 -10.41
C ASP A 201 22.30 17.54 -9.79
N PRO A 202 21.57 18.37 -10.57
CA PRO A 202 20.40 19.06 -10.10
C PRO A 202 19.29 18.11 -9.65
N LEU A 203 18.59 18.44 -8.57
CA LEU A 203 17.37 17.72 -8.17
C LEU A 203 16.25 18.05 -9.14
N THR A 204 15.74 17.06 -9.87
CA THR A 204 14.68 17.25 -10.86
C THR A 204 13.30 17.13 -10.20
N VAL A 205 12.62 18.27 -10.04
CA VAL A 205 11.29 18.40 -9.43
C VAL A 205 10.24 18.67 -10.50
N THR A 206 9.14 17.90 -10.51
CA THR A 206 8.07 18.09 -11.48
C THR A 206 7.28 19.37 -11.21
N ASP A 207 6.81 19.54 -9.98
CA ASP A 207 6.18 20.73 -9.43
C ASP A 207 6.50 20.81 -7.93
N PRO A 208 7.15 21.89 -7.45
CA PRO A 208 7.53 22.03 -6.05
C PRO A 208 6.32 22.09 -5.09
N ASN A 209 5.14 22.51 -5.56
CA ASN A 209 3.92 22.64 -4.75
C ASN A 209 3.09 21.35 -4.72
N MET A 210 3.45 20.35 -5.54
CA MET A 210 2.80 19.04 -5.56
C MET A 210 2.95 18.36 -4.19
N THR A 211 1.84 17.92 -3.59
CA THR A 211 1.88 17.25 -2.28
C THR A 211 1.81 15.74 -2.41
N ARG A 212 2.44 15.04 -1.49
CA ARG A 212 2.38 13.59 -1.35
C ARG A 212 2.25 13.21 0.12
N PHE A 213 1.52 12.14 0.41
CA PHE A 213 1.54 11.53 1.72
C PHE A 213 2.92 10.97 2.04
N MET A 214 3.38 11.12 3.27
CA MET A 214 4.69 10.67 3.73
C MET A 214 4.51 9.52 4.71
N MET A 215 4.55 8.29 4.18
CA MET A 215 4.34 7.08 4.98
C MET A 215 5.66 6.32 5.16
N THR A 216 5.91 5.85 6.38
CA THR A 216 7.01 4.91 6.63
C THR A 216 6.60 3.50 6.21
N ILE A 217 7.59 2.66 5.95
CA ILE A 217 7.34 1.26 5.60
C ILE A 217 6.81 0.48 6.81
N GLU A 218 7.26 0.83 8.01
CA GLU A 218 6.83 0.25 9.29
C GLU A 218 5.34 0.50 9.48
N GLY A 219 4.88 1.76 9.42
CA GLY A 219 3.46 2.09 9.56
C GLY A 219 2.58 1.42 8.49
N ALA A 220 3.12 1.26 7.28
CA ALA A 220 2.41 0.54 6.23
C ALA A 220 2.28 -0.97 6.53
N VAL A 221 3.27 -1.59 7.19
CA VAL A 221 3.19 -2.98 7.64
C VAL A 221 2.22 -3.14 8.82
N ASP A 222 2.23 -2.20 9.76
CA ASP A 222 1.32 -2.19 10.91
C ASP A 222 -0.14 -2.15 10.45
N LEU A 223 -0.46 -1.37 9.41
CA LEU A 223 -1.80 -1.37 8.80
C LEU A 223 -2.19 -2.74 8.25
N VAL A 224 -1.26 -3.52 7.66
CA VAL A 224 -1.57 -4.89 7.19
C VAL A 224 -1.90 -5.80 8.36
N LEU A 225 -1.12 -5.76 9.43
CA LEU A 225 -1.37 -6.58 10.62
C LEU A 225 -2.69 -6.18 11.30
N TYR A 226 -2.96 -4.87 11.37
CA TYR A 226 -4.24 -4.35 11.87
C TYR A 226 -5.42 -4.86 11.04
N ALA A 227 -5.32 -4.82 9.70
CA ALA A 227 -6.36 -5.34 8.82
C ALA A 227 -6.54 -6.87 8.95
N PHE A 228 -5.48 -7.62 9.20
CA PHE A 228 -5.59 -9.05 9.51
C PHE A 228 -6.33 -9.30 10.82
N SER A 229 -6.09 -8.51 11.85
CA SER A 229 -6.74 -8.67 13.16
C SER A 229 -8.21 -8.22 13.12
N HIS A 230 -8.50 -7.03 12.61
CA HIS A 230 -9.79 -6.35 12.78
C HIS A 230 -10.69 -6.34 11.54
N GLY A 231 -10.18 -6.68 10.34
CA GLY A 231 -10.94 -6.54 9.11
C GLY A 231 -12.17 -7.44 9.03
N ALA A 232 -13.31 -6.85 8.68
CA ALA A 232 -14.56 -7.51 8.31
C ALA A 232 -14.69 -7.61 6.77
N PRO A 233 -15.61 -8.43 6.23
CA PRO A 233 -15.72 -8.62 4.79
C PRO A 233 -15.96 -7.31 4.02
N GLY A 234 -15.07 -7.01 3.08
CA GLY A 234 -15.16 -5.85 2.20
C GLY A 234 -14.59 -4.54 2.76
N ASP A 235 -14.09 -4.53 3.98
CA ASP A 235 -13.45 -3.36 4.57
C ASP A 235 -12.22 -2.92 3.77
N ILE A 236 -12.04 -1.61 3.67
CA ILE A 236 -10.81 -0.98 3.20
C ILE A 236 -10.25 -0.14 4.34
N PHE A 237 -9.05 -0.49 4.80
CA PHE A 237 -8.34 0.29 5.79
C PHE A 237 -7.39 1.27 5.12
N VAL A 238 -7.36 2.48 5.64
CA VAL A 238 -6.56 3.60 5.13
C VAL A 238 -5.76 4.20 6.27
N GLN A 239 -4.43 4.23 6.12
CA GLN A 239 -3.59 4.87 7.11
C GLN A 239 -3.69 6.39 7.00
N LYS A 240 -3.88 7.06 8.12
CA LYS A 240 -3.67 8.51 8.21
C LYS A 240 -2.17 8.79 8.18
N ALA A 241 -1.77 9.73 7.34
CA ALA A 241 -0.39 10.10 7.20
C ALA A 241 -0.25 11.61 7.01
N PRO A 242 0.82 12.23 7.52
CA PRO A 242 1.16 13.58 7.16
C PRO A 242 1.54 13.66 5.68
N SER A 243 1.53 14.85 5.15
CA SER A 243 1.98 15.12 3.79
C SER A 243 3.12 16.14 3.76
N ALA A 244 3.80 16.21 2.63
CA ALA A 244 4.75 17.28 2.36
C ALA A 244 4.68 17.67 0.89
N THR A 245 5.09 18.90 0.58
CA THR A 245 5.34 19.28 -0.80
C THR A 245 6.64 18.63 -1.29
N ILE A 246 6.75 18.42 -2.60
CA ILE A 246 8.01 17.92 -3.20
C ILE A 246 9.14 18.92 -2.99
N GLY A 247 8.81 20.23 -2.95
CA GLY A 247 9.77 21.28 -2.60
C GLY A 247 10.30 21.16 -1.17
N THR A 248 9.42 20.91 -0.18
CA THR A 248 9.79 20.66 1.22
C THR A 248 10.69 19.43 1.34
N LEU A 249 10.34 18.34 0.65
CA LEU A 249 11.15 17.11 0.61
C LEU A 249 12.56 17.37 0.05
N ALA A 250 12.66 18.08 -1.10
CA ALA A 250 13.95 18.42 -1.70
C ALA A 250 14.81 19.27 -0.76
N GLN A 251 14.22 20.32 -0.17
CA GLN A 251 14.91 21.17 0.80
C GLN A 251 15.36 20.40 2.05
N GLY A 252 14.51 19.50 2.56
CA GLY A 252 14.86 18.65 3.70
C GLY A 252 16.08 17.77 3.42
N LEU A 253 16.16 17.14 2.25
CA LEU A 253 17.32 16.34 1.86
C LEU A 253 18.59 17.19 1.66
N LEU A 254 18.49 18.32 0.97
CA LEU A 254 19.62 19.22 0.76
C LEU A 254 20.20 19.71 2.09
N ARG A 255 19.35 20.19 3.02
CA ARG A 255 19.81 20.63 4.35
C ARG A 255 20.42 19.48 5.15
N LEU A 256 19.77 18.32 5.16
CA LEU A 256 20.21 17.16 5.94
C LEU A 256 21.61 16.65 5.50
N LEU A 257 21.88 16.70 4.19
CA LEU A 257 23.14 16.24 3.60
C LEU A 257 24.16 17.36 3.41
N ASN A 258 23.83 18.59 3.84
CA ASN A 258 24.65 19.79 3.59
C ASN A 258 25.06 19.93 2.12
N ALA A 259 24.09 19.75 1.21
CA ALA A 259 24.28 19.74 -0.23
C ALA A 259 23.77 21.05 -0.86
N GLU A 260 24.47 21.54 -1.89
CA GLU A 260 24.17 22.80 -2.59
C GLU A 260 23.64 22.58 -4.02
N ASN A 261 23.17 21.36 -4.33
CA ASN A 261 22.64 21.04 -5.65
C ASN A 261 21.45 21.94 -6.03
N GLU A 262 21.42 22.39 -7.28
CA GLU A 262 20.31 23.15 -7.85
C GLU A 262 19.02 22.35 -7.82
N VAL A 263 17.89 22.99 -7.52
CA VAL A 263 16.56 22.40 -7.72
C VAL A 263 16.00 22.85 -9.05
N ARG A 264 15.86 21.93 -10.00
CA ARG A 264 15.38 22.21 -11.35
C ARG A 264 13.94 21.74 -11.54
N VAL A 265 13.04 22.66 -11.86
CA VAL A 265 11.65 22.34 -12.18
C VAL A 265 11.56 21.86 -13.63
N ILE A 266 11.04 20.62 -13.82
CA ILE A 266 10.94 19.97 -15.14
C ILE A 266 9.50 19.91 -15.69
N GLY A 267 8.50 20.31 -14.91
CA GLY A 267 7.07 20.22 -15.28
C GLY A 267 6.42 18.90 -14.90
N THR A 268 5.09 18.92 -14.81
CA THR A 268 4.26 17.75 -14.45
C THR A 268 4.32 16.70 -15.55
N ARG A 269 4.45 15.43 -15.16
CA ARG A 269 4.47 14.30 -16.08
C ARG A 269 3.06 13.83 -16.42
N HIS A 270 2.93 13.08 -17.53
CA HIS A 270 1.66 12.43 -17.87
C HIS A 270 1.20 11.47 -16.76
N GLY A 271 -0.09 11.54 -16.39
CA GLY A 271 -0.68 10.69 -15.37
C GLY A 271 -0.30 11.01 -13.92
N GLU A 272 0.36 12.14 -13.66
CA GLU A 272 0.62 12.65 -12.31
C GLU A 272 -0.50 13.60 -11.86
N LYS A 273 -0.90 13.50 -10.58
CA LYS A 273 -1.82 14.41 -9.91
C LYS A 273 -1.04 15.46 -9.12
N LEU A 274 -1.60 16.66 -8.96
CA LEU A 274 -1.04 17.70 -8.08
C LEU A 274 -1.08 17.28 -6.59
N TYR A 275 -2.08 16.50 -6.22
CA TYR A 275 -2.23 15.91 -4.89
C TYR A 275 -2.83 14.51 -5.00
N GLU A 276 -2.63 13.68 -3.99
CA GLU A 276 -3.18 12.34 -3.94
C GLU A 276 -4.36 12.27 -2.96
N THR A 277 -5.35 11.44 -3.29
CA THR A 277 -6.55 11.24 -2.47
C THR A 277 -6.55 9.81 -1.94
N LEU A 278 -6.72 9.64 -0.64
CA LEU A 278 -6.84 8.34 0.01
C LEU A 278 -8.29 7.91 0.21
N LEU A 279 -9.19 8.85 0.47
CA LEU A 279 -10.63 8.62 0.57
C LEU A 279 -11.38 9.70 -0.20
N ASN A 280 -12.30 9.29 -1.06
CA ASN A 280 -13.23 10.22 -1.69
C ASN A 280 -14.35 10.61 -0.72
N ARG A 281 -15.13 11.65 -1.04
CA ARG A 281 -16.21 12.15 -0.17
C ARG A 281 -17.29 11.09 0.14
N GLU A 282 -17.58 10.19 -0.79
CA GLU A 282 -18.56 9.11 -0.57
C GLU A 282 -18.03 8.12 0.48
N GLU A 283 -16.76 7.76 0.38
CA GLU A 283 -16.07 6.93 1.38
C GLU A 283 -15.96 7.65 2.72
N MET A 284 -15.59 8.94 2.73
CA MET A 284 -15.51 9.75 3.96
C MET A 284 -16.85 9.88 4.69
N ALA A 285 -17.96 9.94 3.95
CA ALA A 285 -19.29 10.02 4.56
C ALA A 285 -19.70 8.76 5.37
N GLN A 286 -19.00 7.66 5.19
CA GLN A 286 -19.25 6.39 5.88
C GLN A 286 -18.01 5.85 6.59
N ALA A 287 -16.85 6.50 6.46
CA ALA A 287 -15.63 6.08 7.09
C ALA A 287 -15.72 6.20 8.62
N GLU A 288 -15.24 5.19 9.30
CA GLU A 288 -15.05 5.19 10.74
C GLU A 288 -13.63 5.68 11.05
N ASP A 289 -13.52 6.62 11.98
CA ASP A 289 -12.24 7.13 12.47
C ASP A 289 -11.74 6.26 13.63
N LEU A 290 -10.63 5.54 13.40
CA LEU A 290 -10.02 4.63 14.37
C LEU A 290 -8.69 5.18 14.92
N GLY A 291 -8.54 6.49 15.04
CA GLY A 291 -7.30 7.12 15.47
C GLY A 291 -6.28 7.20 14.33
N ASP A 292 -5.36 6.26 14.25
CA ASP A 292 -4.31 6.23 13.20
C ASP A 292 -4.83 5.77 11.84
N TYR A 293 -6.02 5.18 11.78
CA TYR A 293 -6.61 4.62 10.58
C TYR A 293 -8.02 5.14 10.32
N TYR A 294 -8.43 5.11 9.05
CA TYR A 294 -9.84 5.09 8.67
C TYR A 294 -10.21 3.68 8.25
N ARG A 295 -11.39 3.23 8.65
CA ARG A 295 -12.06 2.05 8.12
C ARG A 295 -13.20 2.48 7.21
N VAL A 296 -13.17 2.04 5.97
CA VAL A 296 -14.29 2.19 5.03
C VAL A 296 -15.03 0.86 4.99
N PRO A 297 -16.22 0.78 5.60
CA PRO A 297 -17.00 -0.45 5.59
C PRO A 297 -17.54 -0.75 4.18
N VAL A 298 -17.90 -2.01 3.95
CA VAL A 298 -18.50 -2.41 2.69
C VAL A 298 -19.82 -1.65 2.46
N ASP A 299 -20.00 -1.18 1.23
CA ASP A 299 -21.28 -0.63 0.82
C ASP A 299 -22.37 -1.73 0.80
N ALA A 300 -23.30 -1.65 1.73
CA ALA A 300 -24.38 -2.63 1.93
C ALA A 300 -25.54 -2.50 0.92
N ARG A 301 -25.45 -1.62 -0.08
CA ARG A 301 -26.49 -1.48 -1.11
C ARG A 301 -26.63 -2.79 -1.89
N ASP A 302 -27.85 -3.24 -2.06
CA ASP A 302 -28.19 -4.37 -2.93
C ASP A 302 -28.42 -3.93 -4.39
N LEU A 303 -28.64 -4.91 -5.29
CA LEU A 303 -28.94 -4.67 -6.70
C LEU A 303 -30.39 -4.14 -6.92
N ASN A 304 -31.06 -3.62 -5.88
CA ASN A 304 -32.38 -3.07 -6.02
C ASN A 304 -32.35 -1.68 -6.68
N TYR A 305 -32.43 -1.66 -7.99
CA TYR A 305 -32.39 -0.44 -8.80
C TYR A 305 -33.47 0.59 -8.46
N SER A 306 -34.59 0.19 -7.89
CA SER A 306 -35.66 1.14 -7.51
C SER A 306 -35.22 2.10 -6.40
N SER A 307 -34.47 1.61 -5.41
CA SER A 307 -33.87 2.44 -4.36
C SER A 307 -32.75 3.33 -4.88
N PHE A 308 -31.99 2.87 -5.89
CA PHE A 308 -30.89 3.62 -6.48
C PHE A 308 -31.34 4.95 -7.10
N PHE A 309 -32.51 5.00 -7.71
CA PHE A 309 -33.05 6.20 -8.35
C PHE A 309 -33.83 7.14 -7.41
N SER A 310 -34.24 6.65 -6.24
CA SER A 310 -35.14 7.39 -5.36
C SER A 310 -34.54 7.87 -4.05
N LYS A 311 -33.36 7.34 -3.65
CA LYS A 311 -32.72 7.64 -2.36
C LYS A 311 -31.26 8.01 -2.56
N GLY A 312 -30.93 9.30 -2.35
CA GLY A 312 -29.56 9.80 -2.22
C GLY A 312 -29.15 9.92 -0.74
N ARG A 313 -27.85 10.13 -0.51
CA ARG A 313 -27.29 10.46 0.82
C ARG A 313 -26.89 11.92 0.86
N THR A 314 -27.53 12.70 1.68
CA THR A 314 -27.23 14.14 1.85
C THR A 314 -25.88 14.38 2.52
N GLU A 315 -25.42 13.43 3.33
CA GLU A 315 -24.12 13.44 4.02
C GLU A 315 -22.94 13.47 3.03
N VAL A 316 -23.06 12.77 1.90
CA VAL A 316 -22.04 12.74 0.84
C VAL A 316 -21.80 14.13 0.25
N SER A 317 -22.85 14.94 0.12
CA SER A 317 -22.74 16.29 -0.44
C SER A 317 -21.99 17.26 0.50
N LYS A 318 -21.91 16.94 1.80
CA LYS A 318 -21.22 17.74 2.83
C LYS A 318 -19.82 17.21 3.16
N ALA A 319 -19.55 15.96 2.84
CA ALA A 319 -18.25 15.34 3.10
C ALA A 319 -17.16 15.92 2.17
N ILE A 320 -15.95 15.96 2.68
CA ILE A 320 -14.75 16.41 1.98
C ILE A 320 -13.82 15.23 1.81
N ASP A 321 -13.16 15.10 0.64
CA ASP A 321 -12.16 14.07 0.39
C ASP A 321 -11.02 14.15 1.42
N TYR A 322 -10.47 13.00 1.83
CA TYR A 322 -9.20 12.96 2.55
C TYR A 322 -8.05 12.84 1.55
N ASN A 323 -7.25 13.91 1.45
CA ASN A 323 -6.20 14.05 0.45
C ASN A 323 -4.93 14.70 1.03
N SER A 324 -3.84 14.68 0.26
CA SER A 324 -2.54 15.19 0.70
C SER A 324 -2.46 16.73 0.82
N HIS A 325 -3.50 17.48 0.41
CA HIS A 325 -3.59 18.93 0.64
C HIS A 325 -4.30 19.30 1.95
N ASN A 326 -5.14 18.41 2.51
CA ASN A 326 -5.94 18.70 3.69
C ASN A 326 -5.64 17.79 4.91
N THR A 327 -4.47 17.17 4.91
CA THR A 327 -3.90 16.50 6.09
C THR A 327 -2.81 17.38 6.71
N GLU A 328 -2.19 16.93 7.81
CA GLU A 328 -1.04 17.59 8.41
C GLU A 328 0.07 17.80 7.36
N LEU A 329 0.45 19.06 7.13
CA LEU A 329 1.50 19.42 6.17
C LEU A 329 2.81 19.63 6.92
N LEU A 330 3.80 18.76 6.65
CA LEU A 330 5.12 18.84 7.25
C LEU A 330 5.89 20.08 6.74
N ASP A 331 6.53 20.80 7.66
CA ASP A 331 7.56 21.78 7.33
C ASP A 331 8.92 21.08 7.06
N VAL A 332 9.95 21.88 6.77
CA VAL A 332 11.29 21.33 6.44
C VAL A 332 11.91 20.60 7.63
N GLU A 333 11.73 21.09 8.86
CA GLU A 333 12.31 20.46 10.06
C GLU A 333 11.64 19.12 10.37
N ALA A 334 10.32 19.07 10.36
CA ALA A 334 9.55 17.84 10.54
C ALA A 334 9.88 16.82 9.43
N MET A 335 10.05 17.30 8.18
CA MET A 335 10.46 16.46 7.06
C MET A 335 11.87 15.88 7.29
N MET A 336 12.83 16.69 7.75
CA MET A 336 14.19 16.20 8.07
C MET A 336 14.16 15.12 9.16
N ASN A 337 13.36 15.31 10.22
CA ASN A 337 13.20 14.34 11.30
C ASN A 337 12.62 13.00 10.77
N LEU A 338 11.71 13.06 9.82
CA LEU A 338 11.15 11.86 9.18
C LEU A 338 12.16 11.18 8.25
N LEU A 339 12.92 11.96 7.48
CA LEU A 339 13.98 11.46 6.58
C LEU A 339 15.10 10.76 7.35
N LEU A 340 15.46 11.22 8.54
CA LEU A 340 16.47 10.59 9.41
C LEU A 340 16.10 9.16 9.84
N LYS A 341 14.82 8.80 9.83
CA LYS A 341 14.37 7.43 10.14
C LYS A 341 14.64 6.46 8.99
N LEU A 342 14.89 6.96 7.78
CA LEU A 342 15.06 6.12 6.58
C LEU A 342 16.49 5.58 6.48
N GLN A 343 16.60 4.26 6.35
CA GLN A 343 17.89 3.57 6.26
C GLN A 343 18.77 4.09 5.09
N CYS A 344 18.18 4.34 3.92
CA CYS A 344 18.91 4.85 2.76
C CYS A 344 19.52 6.25 2.99
N VAL A 345 18.83 7.10 3.74
CA VAL A 345 19.34 8.43 4.13
C VAL A 345 20.49 8.27 5.12
N GLN A 346 20.32 7.42 6.14
CA GLN A 346 21.39 7.13 7.12
C GLN A 346 22.63 6.52 6.46
N ASP A 347 22.45 5.66 5.45
CA ASP A 347 23.56 5.05 4.73
C ASP A 347 24.33 6.10 3.92
N VAL A 348 23.65 7.03 3.24
CA VAL A 348 24.27 8.14 2.52
C VAL A 348 25.03 9.06 3.49
N MET A 349 24.47 9.39 4.65
CA MET A 349 25.16 10.20 5.67
C MET A 349 26.43 9.52 6.21
N LYS A 350 26.51 8.19 6.14
CA LYS A 350 27.70 7.39 6.49
C LYS A 350 28.65 7.16 5.30
N GLY A 351 28.42 7.82 4.17
CA GLY A 351 29.26 7.71 2.96
C GLY A 351 29.03 6.43 2.13
N LYS A 352 27.92 5.74 2.33
CA LYS A 352 27.57 4.56 1.52
C LYS A 352 26.76 4.95 0.28
N ALA A 353 26.86 4.13 -0.77
CA ALA A 353 26.03 4.30 -1.98
C ALA A 353 24.54 4.00 -1.68
N VAL A 354 23.66 4.65 -2.42
CA VAL A 354 22.22 4.34 -2.40
C VAL A 354 22.02 2.98 -3.08
N LEU A 355 21.53 2.00 -2.34
CA LEU A 355 21.10 0.73 -2.92
C LEU A 355 19.83 0.94 -3.73
N ALA A 356 19.86 0.65 -5.02
CA ALA A 356 18.77 0.83 -5.98
C ALA A 356 17.62 -0.19 -5.79
#